data_38f081a22760b5bb03addc815e425e30
#
_entry.id   38f081a22760b5bb03addc815e425e30
#
_cell.length_a   1.000
_cell.length_b   1.000
_cell.length_c   1.000
_cell.angle_alpha   90.00
_cell.angle_beta   90.00
_cell.angle_gamma   90.00
#
_symmetry.space_group_name_H-M   'P 1'
#
loop_
_entity.id
_entity.type
_entity.pdbx_description
1 polymer ?
#
loop_
_entity_poly.entity_id
_entity_poly.type
_entity_poly.pdbx_seq_one_letter_code
_entity_poly.pdbx_strand_id
1 'polypeptide(L)'
;MLKTLKQKIIDSGGFVNAHAHFDRSYTSDSFTAKEKKLHLHEKWKLNDRYKNSASVSCYENNIERSILSQINFGVTSACTFIDIDDITQSAAYIAASSMKQKYKEFFDLKIACQTIKGVLNKQQRYILEMWI
;
A
#
# COMPACT_ATOMS: atom_id res chain seq x y z
N MET A 1 21.14 -5.91 23.35
CA MET A 1 20.79 -7.19 22.67
C MET A 1 19.91 -6.98 21.43
N LEU A 2 18.78 -6.28 21.51
CA LEU A 2 17.90 -6.04 20.36
C LEU A 2 18.56 -5.28 19.19
N LYS A 3 19.36 -4.23 19.47
CA LYS A 3 20.11 -3.51 18.42
C LYS A 3 21.07 -4.44 17.68
N THR A 4 21.73 -5.35 18.38
CA THR A 4 22.69 -6.30 17.81
C THR A 4 21.97 -7.34 16.91
N LEU A 5 20.77 -7.81 17.31
CA LEU A 5 19.98 -8.73 16.51
C LEU A 5 19.47 -8.06 15.23
N LYS A 6 18.89 -6.86 15.33
CA LYS A 6 18.43 -6.09 14.17
C LYS A 6 19.58 -5.84 13.18
N GLN A 7 20.76 -5.45 13.66
CA GLN A 7 21.91 -5.23 12.79
C GLN A 7 22.32 -6.51 12.06
N LYS A 8 22.40 -7.65 12.77
CA LYS A 8 22.69 -8.95 12.15
C LYS A 8 21.68 -9.34 11.09
N ILE A 9 20.39 -9.08 11.30
CA ILE A 9 19.33 -9.33 10.33
C ILE A 9 19.55 -8.49 9.08
N ILE A 10 19.81 -7.18 9.25
CA ILE A 10 20.05 -6.26 8.13
C ILE A 10 21.30 -6.66 7.36
N ASP A 11 22.39 -6.98 8.05
CA ASP A 11 23.67 -7.39 7.45
C ASP A 11 23.53 -8.73 6.69
N SER A 12 22.53 -9.54 7.03
CA SER A 12 22.19 -10.79 6.33
C SER A 12 21.16 -10.61 5.20
N GLY A 13 20.86 -9.36 4.79
CA GLY A 13 19.92 -9.04 3.72
C GLY A 13 18.56 -8.51 4.21
N GLY A 14 18.29 -8.52 5.52
CA GLY A 14 17.04 -8.08 6.11
C GLY A 14 15.87 -9.06 5.94
N PHE A 15 14.70 -8.64 6.37
CA PHE A 15 13.46 -9.36 6.11
C PHE A 15 12.83 -8.92 4.80
N VAL A 16 12.11 -9.83 4.16
CA VAL A 16 11.29 -9.56 2.97
C VAL A 16 9.82 -9.65 3.34
N ASN A 17 9.06 -8.58 3.11
CA ASN A 17 7.60 -8.61 3.19
C ASN A 17 7.02 -8.89 1.81
N ALA A 18 6.69 -10.15 1.52
CA ALA A 18 6.24 -10.58 0.20
C ALA A 18 4.79 -10.18 -0.14
N HIS A 19 4.01 -9.68 0.84
CA HIS A 19 2.61 -9.31 0.62
C HIS A 19 2.18 -8.17 1.55
N ALA A 20 1.93 -7.00 0.98
CA ALA A 20 1.49 -5.82 1.71
C ALA A 20 0.46 -5.01 0.89
N HIS A 21 -0.24 -4.08 1.55
CA HIS A 21 -1.16 -3.11 0.94
C HIS A 21 -0.88 -1.73 1.52
N PHE A 22 0.22 -1.11 1.10
CA PHE A 22 0.68 0.15 1.67
C PHE A 22 -0.22 1.34 1.31
N ASP A 23 -0.88 1.31 0.17
CA ASP A 23 -1.88 2.29 -0.25
C ASP A 23 -3.07 2.38 0.70
N ARG A 24 -3.48 1.24 1.29
CA ARG A 24 -4.60 1.13 2.23
C ARG A 24 -4.20 1.15 3.69
N SER A 25 -2.91 1.19 3.98
CA SER A 25 -2.42 1.30 5.35
C SER A 25 -2.93 2.58 5.99
N TYR A 26 -3.25 2.51 7.28
CA TYR A 26 -3.72 3.64 8.09
C TYR A 26 -5.06 4.26 7.68
N THR A 27 -5.74 3.77 6.64
CA THR A 27 -7.06 4.29 6.24
C THR A 27 -8.09 4.18 7.36
N SER A 28 -7.97 3.15 8.20
CA SER A 28 -8.83 2.96 9.38
C SER A 28 -8.64 4.03 10.46
N ASP A 29 -7.60 4.86 10.40
CA ASP A 29 -7.40 5.96 11.35
C ASP A 29 -8.52 7.00 11.20
N SER A 30 -9.08 7.14 10.00
CA SER A 30 -10.22 8.02 9.71
C SER A 30 -11.58 7.44 10.09
N PHE A 31 -11.65 6.18 10.52
CA PHE A 31 -12.90 5.50 10.83
C PHE A 31 -13.28 5.68 12.29
N THR A 32 -14.58 5.92 12.54
CA THR A 32 -15.13 5.95 13.88
C THR A 32 -15.06 4.57 14.56
N ALA A 33 -15.15 4.54 15.90
CA ALA A 33 -15.17 3.29 16.65
C ALA A 33 -16.32 2.36 16.23
N LYS A 34 -17.47 2.92 15.81
CA LYS A 34 -18.61 2.16 15.28
C LYS A 34 -18.28 1.55 13.90
N GLU A 35 -17.70 2.32 13.00
CA GLU A 35 -17.31 1.87 11.66
C GLU A 35 -16.27 0.77 11.70
N LYS A 36 -15.32 0.80 12.63
CA LYS A 36 -14.32 -0.27 12.83
C LYS A 36 -14.93 -1.63 13.18
N LYS A 37 -16.15 -1.66 13.71
CA LYS A 37 -16.89 -2.89 14.08
C LYS A 37 -17.81 -3.42 13.00
N LEU A 38 -17.95 -2.72 11.87
CA LEU A 38 -18.79 -3.14 10.76
C LEU A 38 -18.31 -4.45 10.12
N HIS A 39 -19.24 -5.17 9.47
CA HIS A 39 -18.91 -6.35 8.68
C HIS A 39 -18.10 -6.00 7.43
N LEU A 40 -17.43 -7.00 6.85
CA LEU A 40 -16.49 -6.83 5.75
C LEU A 40 -17.07 -6.06 4.55
N HIS A 41 -18.30 -6.40 4.13
CA HIS A 41 -18.97 -5.73 2.99
C HIS A 41 -19.22 -4.24 3.24
N GLU A 42 -19.51 -3.87 4.49
CA GLU A 42 -19.71 -2.47 4.86
C GLU A 42 -18.35 -1.73 4.91
N LYS A 43 -17.30 -2.43 5.35
CA LYS A 43 -15.92 -1.89 5.32
C LYS A 43 -15.43 -1.63 3.89
N TRP A 44 -15.86 -2.39 2.89
CA TRP A 44 -15.55 -2.09 1.49
C TRP A 44 -16.12 -0.74 1.05
N LYS A 45 -17.36 -0.41 1.47
CA LYS A 45 -17.96 0.92 1.21
C LYS A 45 -17.17 2.04 1.90
N LEU A 46 -16.63 1.79 3.09
CA LEU A 46 -15.76 2.77 3.77
C LEU A 46 -14.45 2.98 2.99
N ASN A 47 -13.86 1.92 2.47
CA ASN A 47 -12.68 2.03 1.63
C ASN A 47 -12.96 2.81 0.35
N ASP A 48 -14.10 2.56 -0.32
CA ASP A 48 -14.51 3.33 -1.50
C ASP A 48 -14.73 4.81 -1.17
N ARG A 49 -15.33 5.11 0.00
CA ARG A 49 -15.46 6.50 0.50
C ARG A 49 -14.08 7.16 0.69
N TYR A 50 -13.12 6.46 1.29
CA TYR A 50 -11.75 6.96 1.44
C TYR A 50 -11.12 7.20 0.06
N LYS A 51 -11.17 6.23 -0.84
CA LYS A 51 -10.62 6.33 -2.19
C LYS A 51 -11.16 7.52 -2.97
N ASN A 52 -12.47 7.80 -2.87
CA ASN A 52 -13.12 8.95 -3.53
C ASN A 52 -12.59 10.31 -3.04
N SER A 53 -12.09 10.39 -1.81
CA SER A 53 -11.59 11.63 -1.20
C SER A 53 -10.06 11.72 -1.15
N ALA A 54 -9.36 10.62 -1.38
CA ALA A 54 -7.92 10.56 -1.23
C ALA A 54 -7.20 11.17 -2.44
N SER A 55 -6.30 12.10 -2.16
CA SER A 55 -5.36 12.63 -3.16
C SER A 55 -4.11 11.74 -3.26
N VAL A 56 -3.27 11.96 -4.29
CA VAL A 56 -1.96 11.32 -4.41
C VAL A 56 -1.15 11.50 -3.12
N SER A 57 -1.16 12.68 -2.53
CA SER A 57 -0.42 12.96 -1.28
C SER A 57 -0.93 12.17 -0.08
N CYS A 58 -2.22 11.83 -0.02
CA CYS A 58 -2.74 10.94 1.01
C CYS A 58 -2.15 9.54 0.89
N TYR A 59 -2.08 9.01 -0.33
CA TYR A 59 -1.44 7.71 -0.59
C TYR A 59 0.07 7.76 -0.34
N GLU A 60 0.77 8.82 -0.75
CA GLU A 60 2.20 8.99 -0.46
C GLU A 60 2.47 8.93 1.03
N ASN A 61 1.68 9.64 1.85
CA ASN A 61 1.83 9.62 3.30
C ASN A 61 1.62 8.21 3.90
N ASN A 62 0.60 7.48 3.45
CA ASN A 62 0.35 6.12 3.93
C ASN A 62 1.48 5.15 3.56
N ILE A 63 1.94 5.22 2.31
CA ILE A 63 3.01 4.38 1.78
C ILE A 63 4.33 4.72 2.49
N GLU A 64 4.64 5.99 2.67
CA GLU A 64 5.83 6.44 3.38
C GLU A 64 5.87 5.94 4.82
N ARG A 65 4.77 6.15 5.57
CA ARG A 65 4.65 5.63 6.95
C ARG A 65 4.83 4.12 7.00
N SER A 66 4.31 3.40 6.01
CA SER A 66 4.46 1.94 5.89
C SER A 66 5.91 1.56 5.64
N ILE A 67 6.61 2.19 4.69
CA ILE A 67 8.02 1.94 4.40
C ILE A 67 8.86 2.19 5.65
N LEU A 68 8.70 3.34 6.29
CA LEU A 68 9.46 3.69 7.51
C LEU A 68 9.22 2.69 8.66
N SER A 69 7.96 2.24 8.82
CA SER A 69 7.62 1.20 9.78
C SER A 69 8.33 -0.12 9.45
N GLN A 70 8.32 -0.55 8.19
CA GLN A 70 9.00 -1.77 7.74
C GLN A 70 10.52 -1.70 7.99
N ILE A 71 11.16 -0.60 7.62
CA ILE A 71 12.60 -0.36 7.87
C ILE A 71 12.90 -0.45 9.38
N ASN A 72 12.03 0.12 10.21
CA ASN A 72 12.20 0.07 11.66
C ASN A 72 12.19 -1.35 12.22
N PHE A 73 11.49 -2.28 11.57
CA PHE A 73 11.48 -3.70 11.93
C PHE A 73 12.53 -4.55 11.20
N GLY A 74 13.43 -3.94 10.44
CA GLY A 74 14.52 -4.64 9.73
C GLY A 74 14.08 -5.27 8.40
N VAL A 75 12.95 -4.85 7.86
CA VAL A 75 12.54 -5.22 6.49
C VAL A 75 13.31 -4.34 5.51
N THR A 76 13.90 -4.95 4.50
CA THR A 76 14.68 -4.27 3.45
C THR A 76 13.99 -4.30 2.09
N SER A 77 13.03 -5.18 1.90
CA SER A 77 12.27 -5.30 0.65
C SER A 77 10.81 -5.65 0.93
N ALA A 78 9.90 -5.09 0.16
CA ALA A 78 8.48 -5.45 0.21
C ALA A 78 7.84 -5.50 -1.18
N CYS A 79 6.85 -6.39 -1.34
CA CYS A 79 5.90 -6.34 -2.45
C CYS A 79 4.58 -5.78 -1.94
N THR A 80 4.18 -4.62 -2.46
CA THR A 80 2.89 -4.00 -2.13
C THR A 80 1.92 -4.13 -3.29
N PHE A 81 0.72 -4.61 -3.01
CA PHE A 81 -0.40 -4.60 -3.95
C PHE A 81 -1.09 -3.24 -3.88
N ILE A 82 -1.23 -2.59 -5.02
CA ILE A 82 -1.79 -1.24 -5.15
C ILE A 82 -3.10 -1.34 -5.93
N ASP A 83 -4.15 -0.76 -5.36
CA ASP A 83 -5.45 -0.74 -6.00
C ASP A 83 -5.46 0.18 -7.22
N ILE A 84 -5.84 -0.38 -8.37
CA ILE A 84 -6.12 0.34 -9.60
C ILE A 84 -7.55 -0.05 -10.02
N ASP A 85 -8.46 0.89 -9.90
CA ASP A 85 -9.88 0.71 -10.21
C ASP A 85 -10.52 2.03 -10.68
N ASP A 86 -11.82 1.99 -10.98
CA ASP A 86 -12.58 3.14 -11.45
C ASP A 86 -12.65 4.32 -10.47
N ILE A 87 -12.38 4.09 -9.18
CA ILE A 87 -12.39 5.11 -8.13
C ILE A 87 -10.98 5.68 -7.94
N THR A 88 -10.00 4.81 -7.71
CA THR A 88 -8.61 5.20 -7.43
C THR A 88 -7.90 5.68 -8.69
N GLN A 89 -8.31 5.12 -9.84
CA GLN A 89 -7.60 5.28 -11.11
C GLN A 89 -6.10 4.99 -10.92
N SER A 90 -5.24 5.97 -11.22
CA SER A 90 -3.79 5.86 -11.07
C SER A 90 -3.22 6.49 -9.81
N ALA A 91 -4.03 7.15 -8.97
CA ALA A 91 -3.52 7.97 -7.86
C ALA A 91 -2.63 7.19 -6.88
N ALA A 92 -3.06 5.98 -6.49
CA ALA A 92 -2.27 5.14 -5.60
C ALA A 92 -1.00 4.61 -6.27
N TYR A 93 -1.03 4.31 -7.58
CA TYR A 93 0.14 3.87 -8.35
C TYR A 93 1.17 4.98 -8.51
N ILE A 94 0.74 6.21 -8.82
CA ILE A 94 1.61 7.39 -8.91
C ILE A 94 2.32 7.60 -7.57
N ALA A 95 1.58 7.56 -6.47
CA ALA A 95 2.13 7.67 -5.12
C ALA A 95 3.14 6.56 -4.80
N ALA A 96 2.83 5.31 -5.13
CA ALA A 96 3.73 4.18 -4.90
C ALA A 96 5.02 4.29 -5.72
N SER A 97 4.92 4.73 -6.97
CA SER A 97 6.06 4.95 -7.86
C SER A 97 6.96 6.08 -7.35
N SER A 98 6.37 7.18 -6.88
CA SER A 98 7.08 8.29 -6.23
C SER A 98 7.84 7.82 -4.99
N MET A 99 7.19 7.06 -4.10
CA MET A 99 7.80 6.54 -2.88
C MET A 99 8.86 5.47 -3.16
N LYS A 100 8.66 4.61 -4.15
CA LYS A 100 9.67 3.67 -4.63
C LYS A 100 10.95 4.40 -5.05
N GLN A 101 10.83 5.47 -5.82
CA GLN A 101 11.99 6.27 -6.27
C GLN A 101 12.65 6.99 -5.09
N LYS A 102 11.85 7.56 -4.17
CA LYS A 102 12.36 8.26 -2.99
C LYS A 102 13.21 7.38 -2.07
N TYR A 103 12.80 6.13 -1.89
CA TYR A 103 13.41 5.21 -0.93
C TYR A 103 14.34 4.16 -1.56
N LYS A 104 14.59 4.19 -2.86
CA LYS A 104 15.32 3.16 -3.62
C LYS A 104 16.68 2.76 -3.06
N GLU A 105 17.37 3.66 -2.37
CA GLU A 105 18.70 3.39 -1.78
C GLU A 105 18.60 2.62 -0.44
N PHE A 106 17.43 2.61 0.20
CA PHE A 106 17.25 2.06 1.54
C PHE A 106 16.20 0.95 1.61
N PHE A 107 15.33 0.87 0.60
CA PHE A 107 14.20 -0.04 0.62
C PHE A 107 13.82 -0.46 -0.81
N ASP A 108 13.86 -1.77 -1.08
CA ASP A 108 13.43 -2.30 -2.38
C ASP A 108 11.91 -2.51 -2.40
N LEU A 109 11.18 -1.58 -3.00
CA LEU A 109 9.73 -1.65 -3.15
C LEU A 109 9.34 -2.24 -4.49
N LYS A 110 8.72 -3.42 -4.49
CA LYS A 110 8.02 -3.99 -5.64
C LYS A 110 6.55 -3.58 -5.61
N ILE A 111 6.02 -3.20 -6.75
CA ILE A 111 4.63 -2.77 -6.92
C ILE A 111 3.91 -3.82 -7.77
N ALA A 112 2.81 -4.36 -7.24
CA ALA A 112 1.90 -5.22 -7.96
C ALA A 112 0.55 -4.50 -8.08
N CYS A 113 0.09 -4.29 -9.31
CA CYS A 113 -1.21 -3.66 -9.55
C CYS A 113 -2.33 -4.68 -9.38
N GLN A 114 -3.41 -4.29 -8.73
CA GLN A 114 -4.59 -5.14 -8.55
C GLN A 114 -5.88 -4.34 -8.72
N THR A 115 -6.96 -5.04 -9.04
CA THR A 115 -8.32 -4.52 -8.90
C THR A 115 -9.16 -5.46 -8.04
N ILE A 116 -9.71 -4.92 -6.95
CA ILE A 116 -10.59 -5.70 -6.04
C ILE A 116 -11.97 -5.97 -6.66
N LYS A 117 -12.34 -5.23 -7.71
CA LYS A 117 -13.61 -5.39 -8.45
C LYS A 117 -13.52 -6.45 -9.55
N GLY A 118 -12.34 -7.06 -9.73
CA GLY A 118 -12.08 -8.09 -10.73
C GLY A 118 -11.95 -7.53 -12.14
N VAL A 119 -11.63 -8.41 -13.11
CA VAL A 119 -11.32 -8.05 -14.50
C VAL A 119 -12.41 -8.49 -15.49
N LEU A 120 -13.50 -9.07 -15.02
CA LEU A 120 -14.64 -9.44 -15.87
C LEU A 120 -15.40 -8.19 -16.37
N ASN A 121 -15.40 -7.13 -15.57
CA ASN A 121 -15.91 -5.83 -16.00
C ASN A 121 -14.89 -5.20 -16.97
N LYS A 122 -15.35 -4.88 -18.18
CA LYS A 122 -14.49 -4.33 -19.25
C LYS A 122 -13.81 -3.00 -18.84
N GLN A 123 -14.52 -2.13 -18.13
CA GLN A 123 -13.99 -0.84 -17.68
C GLN A 123 -12.86 -1.04 -16.66
N GLN A 124 -13.06 -1.91 -15.67
CA GLN A 124 -12.03 -2.22 -14.67
C GLN A 124 -10.78 -2.82 -15.32
N ARG A 125 -10.97 -3.75 -16.25
CA ARG A 125 -9.87 -4.36 -17.01
C ARG A 125 -9.11 -3.32 -17.82
N TYR A 126 -9.80 -2.45 -18.56
CA TYR A 126 -9.19 -1.39 -19.36
C TYR A 126 -8.34 -0.45 -18.51
N ILE A 127 -8.85 -0.03 -17.34
CA ILE A 127 -8.11 0.83 -16.40
C ILE A 127 -6.84 0.12 -15.90
N LEU A 128 -6.95 -1.16 -15.54
CA LEU A 128 -5.80 -1.92 -15.08
C LEU A 128 -4.74 -2.06 -16.20
N GLU A 129 -5.15 -2.42 -17.42
CA GLU A 129 -4.26 -2.60 -18.59
C GLU A 129 -3.51 -1.33 -18.97
N MET A 130 -4.03 -0.14 -18.66
CA MET A 130 -3.34 1.12 -18.91
C MET A 130 -2.12 1.36 -18.00
N TRP A 131 -1.99 0.63 -16.89
CA TRP A 131 -0.98 0.90 -15.84
C TRP A 131 -0.07 -0.28 -15.54
N ILE A 132 -0.18 -1.37 -16.28
CA ILE A 132 0.73 -2.51 -16.28
C ILE A 132 1.47 -2.62 -17.61
#